data_0013cd6c4aa876eff217f968fad2ce19
#
_entry.id   0013cd6c4aa876eff217f968fad2ce19
#
_cell.length_a   1.000
_cell.length_b   1.000
_cell.length_c   1.000
_cell.angle_alpha   90.00
_cell.angle_beta   90.00
_cell.angle_gamma   90.00
#
_symmetry.space_group_name_H-M   'P 1'
#
loop_
_entity.id
_entity.type
_entity.pdbx_description
1 polymer ?
#
loop_
_entity_poly.entity_id
_entity_poly.type
_entity_poly.pdbx_seq_one_letter_code
_entity_poly.pdbx_strand_id
1 'polypeptide(L)'
;MENLLCIKGKIIGKGKPLVCVPVMESSKEEILRETRRLEEAHTEMIEWRVDAFENVESPNAIREILNEMKHIIKESILVYTFRSKNQGGCKALSAADIYDIHQVAAESDVVDFIDVEYFEAKNPQKEIARLQEMGVYVIASHHDFEQTPDPEVIRMLLEQIRESGADVVKLAVMPQNMWDVLHLLEETNRFHENHPDHPLITMSMGAKGGISRVAGEFFGSCVTFGEGGQASAPGQLPVKQLEEILHILHQSVD
;
A
#
# COMPACT_ATOMS: atom_id res chain seq x y z
N MET A 1 17.81 -18.96 -5.25
CA MET A 1 17.70 -17.68 -5.97
C MET A 1 16.66 -16.87 -5.20
N GLU A 2 17.05 -15.71 -4.68
CA GLU A 2 16.12 -14.81 -4.01
C GLU A 2 14.98 -14.48 -5.00
N ASN A 3 13.77 -14.78 -4.62
CA ASN A 3 12.58 -14.53 -5.45
C ASN A 3 12.13 -13.07 -5.23
N LEU A 4 13.01 -12.12 -5.60
CA LEU A 4 12.76 -10.70 -5.44
C LEU A 4 11.67 -10.23 -6.40
N LEU A 5 10.68 -9.54 -5.87
CA LEU A 5 9.64 -8.92 -6.66
C LEU A 5 10.19 -7.69 -7.38
N CYS A 6 10.27 -7.75 -8.72
CA CYS A 6 10.79 -6.68 -9.56
C CYS A 6 9.72 -6.19 -10.54
N ILE A 7 9.28 -4.93 -10.39
CA ILE A 7 8.23 -4.32 -11.21
C ILE A 7 8.75 -3.01 -11.80
N LYS A 8 8.66 -2.86 -13.10
CA LYS A 8 9.14 -1.66 -13.85
C LYS A 8 10.56 -1.25 -13.43
N GLY A 9 11.44 -2.25 -13.21
CA GLY A 9 12.84 -2.05 -12.83
C GLY A 9 13.07 -1.69 -11.35
N LYS A 10 12.03 -1.63 -10.53
CA LYS A 10 12.11 -1.37 -9.08
C LYS A 10 12.05 -2.68 -8.30
N ILE A 11 12.95 -2.85 -7.34
CA ILE A 11 13.00 -4.02 -6.46
C ILE A 11 12.17 -3.71 -5.21
N ILE A 12 11.27 -4.63 -4.86
CA ILE A 12 10.40 -4.53 -3.69
C ILE A 12 10.84 -5.59 -2.68
N GLY A 13 11.06 -5.19 -1.45
CA GLY A 13 11.47 -6.08 -0.36
C GLY A 13 12.96 -6.01 0.00
N LYS A 14 13.76 -5.19 -0.70
CA LYS A 14 15.21 -5.06 -0.41
C LYS A 14 15.69 -3.62 -0.61
N GLY A 15 16.56 -3.17 0.29
CA GLY A 15 17.17 -1.84 0.25
C GLY A 15 16.24 -0.72 0.71
N LYS A 16 16.47 0.47 0.19
CA LYS A 16 15.67 1.66 0.53
C LYS A 16 14.19 1.44 0.22
N PRO A 17 13.27 1.70 1.17
CA PRO A 17 11.84 1.60 0.91
C PRO A 17 11.39 2.48 -0.25
N LEU A 18 10.51 1.97 -1.11
CA LEU A 18 9.87 2.77 -2.14
C LEU A 18 8.91 3.78 -1.52
N VAL A 19 8.86 4.98 -2.08
CA VAL A 19 7.90 6.00 -1.66
C VAL A 19 6.63 5.90 -2.49
N CYS A 20 5.52 5.60 -1.81
CA CYS A 20 4.19 5.53 -2.40
C CYS A 20 3.43 6.83 -2.11
N VAL A 21 2.82 7.42 -3.15
CA VAL A 21 2.04 8.65 -3.03
C VAL A 21 0.59 8.37 -3.40
N PRO A 22 -0.37 8.61 -2.46
CA PRO A 22 -1.79 8.40 -2.73
C PRO A 22 -2.40 9.54 -3.54
N VAL A 23 -3.25 9.18 -4.50
CA VAL A 23 -4.15 10.04 -5.28
C VAL A 23 -5.54 9.90 -4.67
N MET A 24 -6.04 11.00 -4.06
CA MET A 24 -7.27 11.05 -3.25
C MET A 24 -8.34 11.96 -3.86
N GLU A 25 -8.16 12.40 -5.08
CA GLU A 25 -9.07 13.28 -5.79
C GLU A 25 -10.40 12.59 -6.08
N SER A 26 -11.48 13.37 -6.15
CA SER A 26 -12.84 12.85 -6.32
C SER A 26 -13.34 12.84 -7.76
N SER A 27 -12.87 13.75 -8.60
CA SER A 27 -13.26 13.82 -10.01
C SER A 27 -12.23 13.18 -10.94
N LYS A 28 -12.70 12.67 -12.09
CA LYS A 28 -11.85 12.07 -13.12
C LYS A 28 -10.72 13.01 -13.56
N GLU A 29 -11.05 14.27 -13.82
CA GLU A 29 -10.12 15.26 -14.30
C GLU A 29 -9.00 15.53 -13.28
N GLU A 30 -9.34 15.61 -12.01
CA GLU A 30 -8.37 15.84 -10.93
C GLU A 30 -7.49 14.60 -10.70
N ILE A 31 -8.07 13.39 -10.71
CA ILE A 31 -7.35 12.12 -10.60
C ILE A 31 -6.28 12.04 -11.70
N LEU A 32 -6.66 12.27 -12.95
CA LEU A 32 -5.73 12.19 -14.10
C LEU A 32 -4.68 13.30 -14.08
N ARG A 33 -5.04 14.50 -13.62
CA ARG A 33 -4.10 15.62 -13.46
C ARG A 33 -3.05 15.28 -12.39
N GLU A 34 -3.48 14.77 -11.24
CA GLU A 34 -2.57 14.42 -10.16
C GLU A 34 -1.69 13.22 -10.52
N THR A 35 -2.26 12.19 -11.14
CA THR A 35 -1.49 11.06 -11.66
C THR A 35 -0.39 11.51 -12.62
N ARG A 36 -0.69 12.44 -13.55
CA ARG A 36 0.31 12.99 -14.48
C ARG A 36 1.40 13.77 -13.75
N ARG A 37 1.02 14.59 -12.77
CA ARG A 37 1.97 15.37 -11.95
C ARG A 37 2.94 14.44 -11.21
N LEU A 38 2.44 13.34 -10.65
CA LEU A 38 3.27 12.36 -9.92
C LEU A 38 4.19 11.57 -10.86
N GLU A 39 3.70 11.16 -12.03
CA GLU A 39 4.52 10.49 -13.04
C GLU A 39 5.63 11.41 -13.57
N GLU A 40 5.32 12.68 -13.88
CA GLU A 40 6.32 13.69 -14.29
C GLU A 40 7.33 14.01 -13.18
N ALA A 41 6.96 13.82 -11.92
CA ALA A 41 7.86 13.94 -10.76
C ALA A 41 8.70 12.68 -10.52
N HIS A 42 8.60 11.65 -11.36
CA HIS A 42 9.26 10.35 -11.23
C HIS A 42 8.96 9.64 -9.90
N THR A 43 7.72 9.77 -9.41
CA THR A 43 7.28 9.08 -8.20
C THR A 43 7.42 7.57 -8.38
N GLU A 44 8.05 6.88 -7.42
CA GLU A 44 8.34 5.45 -7.55
C GLU A 44 7.07 4.59 -7.59
N MET A 45 6.07 4.95 -6.74
CA MET A 45 4.80 4.22 -6.61
C MET A 45 3.66 5.22 -6.42
N ILE A 46 2.58 5.05 -7.17
CA ILE A 46 1.35 5.84 -7.09
C ILE A 46 0.22 4.92 -6.60
N GLU A 47 -0.48 5.31 -5.54
CA GLU A 47 -1.66 4.60 -5.06
C GLU A 47 -2.92 5.35 -5.49
N TRP A 48 -3.73 4.78 -6.39
CA TRP A 48 -5.05 5.36 -6.63
C TRP A 48 -6.04 4.86 -5.58
N ARG A 49 -6.47 5.76 -4.69
CA ARG A 49 -7.47 5.56 -3.64
C ARG A 49 -8.86 5.73 -4.25
N VAL A 50 -9.33 4.67 -4.91
CA VAL A 50 -10.60 4.70 -5.65
C VAL A 50 -11.82 4.94 -4.75
N ASP A 51 -11.73 4.67 -3.47
CA ASP A 51 -12.78 4.98 -2.49
C ASP A 51 -13.07 6.49 -2.34
N ALA A 52 -12.12 7.36 -2.73
CA ALA A 52 -12.33 8.81 -2.80
C ALA A 52 -13.08 9.25 -4.07
N PHE A 53 -13.03 8.44 -5.13
CA PHE A 53 -13.69 8.76 -6.40
C PHE A 53 -15.20 8.84 -6.26
N GLU A 54 -15.82 9.91 -6.79
CA GLU A 54 -17.27 10.17 -6.67
C GLU A 54 -18.14 9.06 -7.28
N ASN A 55 -17.69 8.45 -8.39
CA ASN A 55 -18.42 7.41 -9.12
C ASN A 55 -17.81 6.01 -8.94
N VAL A 56 -17.25 5.69 -7.76
CA VAL A 56 -16.60 4.39 -7.47
C VAL A 56 -17.55 3.19 -7.64
N GLU A 57 -18.86 3.39 -7.53
CA GLU A 57 -19.87 2.35 -7.74
C GLU A 57 -20.08 2.00 -9.23
N SER A 58 -19.45 2.75 -10.15
CA SER A 58 -19.57 2.52 -11.58
C SER A 58 -18.33 1.83 -12.15
N PRO A 59 -18.35 0.51 -12.44
CA PRO A 59 -17.25 -0.19 -13.09
C PRO A 59 -16.81 0.45 -14.42
N ASN A 60 -17.74 1.03 -15.17
CA ASN A 60 -17.44 1.71 -16.43
C ASN A 60 -16.65 3.02 -16.19
N ALA A 61 -17.02 3.82 -15.19
CA ALA A 61 -16.30 5.04 -14.86
C ALA A 61 -14.87 4.73 -14.39
N ILE A 62 -14.67 3.66 -13.61
CA ILE A 62 -13.35 3.17 -13.21
C ILE A 62 -12.54 2.75 -14.45
N ARG A 63 -13.12 1.97 -15.36
CA ARG A 63 -12.48 1.51 -16.59
C ARG A 63 -12.03 2.68 -17.48
N GLU A 64 -12.83 3.73 -17.59
CA GLU A 64 -12.47 4.93 -18.34
C GLU A 64 -11.22 5.61 -17.75
N ILE A 65 -11.13 5.77 -16.43
CA ILE A 65 -9.98 6.38 -15.77
C ILE A 65 -8.73 5.51 -15.97
N LEU A 66 -8.83 4.20 -15.75
CA LEU A 66 -7.70 3.28 -15.93
C LEU A 66 -7.19 3.26 -17.37
N ASN A 67 -8.08 3.34 -18.37
CA ASN A 67 -7.70 3.45 -19.77
C ASN A 67 -6.90 4.74 -20.06
N GLU A 68 -7.24 5.84 -19.42
CA GLU A 68 -6.48 7.10 -19.55
C GLU A 68 -5.16 7.05 -18.76
N MET A 69 -5.15 6.46 -17.55
CA MET A 69 -3.93 6.25 -16.76
C MET A 69 -2.90 5.40 -17.51
N LYS A 70 -3.31 4.45 -18.34
CA LYS A 70 -2.43 3.65 -19.20
C LYS A 70 -1.59 4.51 -20.16
N HIS A 71 -2.11 5.66 -20.57
CA HIS A 71 -1.38 6.61 -21.42
C HIS A 71 -0.47 7.55 -20.63
N ILE A 72 -0.72 7.71 -19.34
CA ILE A 72 0.03 8.60 -18.44
C ILE A 72 1.18 7.84 -17.78
N ILE A 73 0.88 6.75 -17.09
CA ILE A 73 1.83 5.99 -16.27
C ILE A 73 2.76 5.16 -17.19
N LYS A 74 4.08 5.35 -17.02
CA LYS A 74 5.14 4.65 -17.76
C LYS A 74 6.14 3.98 -16.84
N GLU A 75 6.60 4.71 -15.82
CA GLU A 75 7.67 4.28 -14.92
C GLU A 75 7.18 4.00 -13.51
N SER A 76 6.15 4.73 -13.04
CA SER A 76 5.59 4.54 -11.71
C SER A 76 4.88 3.18 -11.59
N ILE A 77 5.01 2.53 -10.44
CA ILE A 77 4.18 1.38 -10.08
C ILE A 77 2.79 1.91 -9.69
N LEU A 78 1.73 1.34 -10.23
CA LEU A 78 0.36 1.70 -9.89
C LEU A 78 -0.25 0.69 -8.92
N VAL A 79 -0.63 1.16 -7.75
CA VAL A 79 -1.44 0.42 -6.76
C VAL A 79 -2.89 0.88 -6.85
N TYR A 80 -3.81 -0.04 -7.04
CA TYR A 80 -5.25 0.20 -7.00
C TYR A 80 -5.78 -0.19 -5.61
N THR A 81 -6.34 0.77 -4.88
CA THR A 81 -6.80 0.56 -3.50
C THR A 81 -8.23 1.04 -3.31
N PHE A 82 -9.14 0.14 -2.97
CA PHE A 82 -10.40 0.50 -2.33
C PHE A 82 -10.24 0.33 -0.82
N ARG A 83 -10.16 1.45 -0.08
CA ARG A 83 -10.14 1.42 1.38
C ARG A 83 -11.56 1.51 1.92
N SER A 84 -11.98 0.50 2.68
CA SER A 84 -13.30 0.47 3.29
C SER A 84 -13.42 1.52 4.40
N LYS A 85 -14.66 1.93 4.67
CA LYS A 85 -14.93 2.89 5.74
C LYS A 85 -14.50 2.35 7.11
N ASN A 86 -14.57 1.04 7.32
CA ASN A 86 -14.12 0.39 8.56
C ASN A 86 -12.60 0.52 8.78
N GLN A 87 -11.84 0.66 7.71
CA GLN A 87 -10.38 0.82 7.73
C GLN A 87 -9.92 2.22 7.31
N GLY A 88 -10.73 3.24 7.60
CA GLY A 88 -10.37 4.65 7.40
C GLY A 88 -10.59 5.19 5.99
N GLY A 89 -11.33 4.50 5.15
CA GLY A 89 -11.69 4.94 3.81
C GLY A 89 -12.89 5.88 3.75
N CYS A 90 -13.17 6.38 2.55
CA CYS A 90 -14.20 7.39 2.30
C CYS A 90 -15.60 6.78 2.14
N LYS A 91 -15.71 5.56 1.63
CA LYS A 91 -16.99 4.92 1.28
C LYS A 91 -17.10 3.50 1.81
N ALA A 92 -18.35 3.05 1.92
CA ALA A 92 -18.69 1.66 2.22
C ALA A 92 -19.33 1.03 0.97
N LEU A 93 -18.75 -0.06 0.49
CA LEU A 93 -19.33 -0.94 -0.54
C LEU A 93 -19.53 -2.33 0.03
N SER A 94 -20.37 -3.14 -0.62
CA SER A 94 -20.44 -4.55 -0.28
C SER A 94 -19.17 -5.29 -0.73
N ALA A 95 -18.83 -6.40 -0.07
CA ALA A 95 -17.70 -7.22 -0.47
C ALA A 95 -17.83 -7.73 -1.94
N ALA A 96 -19.03 -7.88 -2.45
CA ALA A 96 -19.28 -8.24 -3.84
C ALA A 96 -18.94 -7.10 -4.80
N ASP A 97 -19.37 -5.87 -4.49
CA ASP A 97 -19.07 -4.70 -5.31
C ASP A 97 -17.56 -4.39 -5.30
N ILE A 98 -16.88 -4.55 -4.14
CA ILE A 98 -15.43 -4.40 -4.04
C ILE A 98 -14.73 -5.42 -4.93
N TYR A 99 -15.16 -6.67 -4.88
CA TYR A 99 -14.62 -7.72 -5.75
C TYR A 99 -14.79 -7.39 -7.23
N ASP A 100 -15.96 -6.89 -7.64
CA ASP A 100 -16.22 -6.52 -9.03
C ASP A 100 -15.32 -5.38 -9.52
N ILE A 101 -15.10 -4.35 -8.70
CA ILE A 101 -14.19 -3.25 -9.07
C ILE A 101 -12.71 -3.67 -9.06
N HIS A 102 -12.31 -4.64 -8.22
CA HIS A 102 -10.98 -5.25 -8.28
C HIS A 102 -10.77 -6.00 -9.61
N GLN A 103 -11.79 -6.72 -10.10
CA GLN A 103 -11.70 -7.37 -11.41
C GLN A 103 -11.53 -6.37 -12.55
N VAL A 104 -12.28 -5.25 -12.53
CA VAL A 104 -12.12 -4.17 -13.51
C VAL A 104 -10.69 -3.60 -13.49
N ALA A 105 -10.11 -3.45 -12.29
CA ALA A 105 -8.74 -2.98 -12.17
C ALA A 105 -7.74 -4.00 -12.73
N ALA A 106 -7.91 -5.29 -12.43
CA ALA A 106 -7.04 -6.35 -12.92
C ALA A 106 -7.09 -6.51 -14.45
N GLU A 107 -8.23 -6.19 -15.10
CA GLU A 107 -8.39 -6.21 -16.56
C GLU A 107 -7.69 -5.05 -17.30
N SER A 108 -7.15 -4.06 -16.58
CA SER A 108 -6.77 -2.77 -17.17
C SER A 108 -5.37 -2.70 -17.78
N ASP A 109 -4.52 -3.71 -17.61
CA ASP A 109 -3.10 -3.74 -18.02
C ASP A 109 -2.20 -2.60 -17.48
N VAL A 110 -2.74 -1.67 -16.70
CA VAL A 110 -1.97 -0.55 -16.12
C VAL A 110 -1.73 -0.72 -14.64
N VAL A 111 -2.59 -1.46 -13.95
CA VAL A 111 -2.49 -1.74 -12.51
C VAL A 111 -1.44 -2.82 -12.27
N ASP A 112 -0.47 -2.50 -11.44
CA ASP A 112 0.57 -3.45 -11.04
C ASP A 112 0.16 -4.21 -9.77
N PHE A 113 -0.43 -3.49 -8.78
CA PHE A 113 -0.92 -4.06 -7.53
C PHE A 113 -2.38 -3.75 -7.26
N ILE A 114 -3.08 -4.70 -6.64
CA ILE A 114 -4.39 -4.47 -6.02
C ILE A 114 -4.26 -4.69 -4.50
N ASP A 115 -4.70 -3.70 -3.70
CA ASP A 115 -4.78 -3.82 -2.23
C ASP A 115 -6.09 -4.49 -1.85
N VAL A 116 -6.02 -5.67 -1.23
CA VAL A 116 -7.16 -6.45 -0.74
C VAL A 116 -7.15 -6.41 0.78
N GLU A 117 -8.22 -5.87 1.38
CA GLU A 117 -8.40 -5.87 2.84
C GLU A 117 -8.72 -7.29 3.32
N TYR A 118 -7.75 -7.95 3.93
CA TYR A 118 -7.80 -9.38 4.24
C TYR A 118 -9.01 -9.77 5.09
N PHE A 119 -9.34 -8.98 6.11
CA PHE A 119 -10.43 -9.30 7.04
C PHE A 119 -11.80 -8.77 6.59
N GLU A 120 -11.87 -7.89 5.59
CA GLU A 120 -13.14 -7.40 5.02
C GLU A 120 -13.60 -8.25 3.83
N ALA A 121 -12.67 -8.90 3.14
CA ALA A 121 -12.97 -9.77 2.02
C ALA A 121 -13.67 -11.05 2.48
N LYS A 122 -14.70 -11.48 1.74
CA LYS A 122 -15.50 -12.68 2.08
C LYS A 122 -14.69 -13.98 2.02
N ASN A 123 -13.79 -14.08 1.04
CA ASN A 123 -12.89 -15.22 0.81
C ASN A 123 -11.54 -14.70 0.30
N PRO A 124 -10.72 -14.09 1.18
CA PRO A 124 -9.52 -13.37 0.73
C PRO A 124 -8.55 -14.25 -0.06
N GLN A 125 -8.29 -15.49 0.36
CA GLN A 125 -7.38 -16.39 -0.35
C GLN A 125 -7.85 -16.67 -1.79
N LYS A 126 -9.15 -16.85 -1.99
CA LYS A 126 -9.72 -17.10 -3.31
C LYS A 126 -9.67 -15.85 -4.19
N GLU A 127 -9.94 -14.68 -3.61
CA GLU A 127 -9.87 -13.40 -4.31
C GLU A 127 -8.43 -13.10 -4.74
N ILE A 128 -7.46 -13.25 -3.82
CA ILE A 128 -6.03 -13.07 -4.07
C ILE A 128 -5.58 -13.97 -5.22
N ALA A 129 -5.83 -15.28 -5.13
CA ALA A 129 -5.43 -16.23 -6.17
C ALA A 129 -6.05 -15.87 -7.54
N ARG A 130 -7.30 -15.43 -7.57
CA ARG A 130 -7.97 -15.03 -8.80
C ARG A 130 -7.34 -13.78 -9.44
N LEU A 131 -7.01 -12.77 -8.64
CA LEU A 131 -6.37 -11.56 -9.12
C LEU A 131 -4.96 -11.87 -9.66
N GLN A 132 -4.21 -12.73 -8.98
CA GLN A 132 -2.90 -13.20 -9.44
C GLN A 132 -2.99 -13.99 -10.76
N GLU A 133 -4.02 -14.83 -10.93
CA GLU A 133 -4.31 -15.50 -12.21
C GLU A 133 -4.59 -14.51 -13.37
N MET A 134 -5.09 -13.30 -13.05
CA MET A 134 -5.30 -12.22 -14.02
C MET A 134 -4.02 -11.41 -14.32
N GLY A 135 -2.91 -11.71 -13.64
CA GLY A 135 -1.60 -11.14 -13.92
C GLY A 135 -1.23 -9.90 -13.09
N VAL A 136 -2.00 -9.56 -12.04
CA VAL A 136 -1.68 -8.47 -11.12
C VAL A 136 -1.11 -9.03 -9.82
N TYR A 137 -0.23 -8.27 -9.18
CA TYR A 137 0.24 -8.57 -7.84
C TYR A 137 -0.77 -8.12 -6.78
N VAL A 138 -0.77 -8.77 -5.62
CA VAL A 138 -1.71 -8.47 -4.56
C VAL A 138 -0.99 -8.06 -3.27
N ILE A 139 -1.39 -6.90 -2.72
CA ILE A 139 -1.08 -6.49 -1.36
C ILE A 139 -2.26 -6.91 -0.48
N ALA A 140 -2.06 -7.86 0.43
CA ALA A 140 -3.09 -8.15 1.44
C ALA A 140 -2.88 -7.26 2.67
N SER A 141 -3.89 -6.49 3.02
CA SER A 141 -3.76 -5.42 4.02
C SER A 141 -4.73 -5.55 5.19
N HIS A 142 -4.30 -4.98 6.32
CA HIS A 142 -5.16 -4.69 7.47
C HIS A 142 -4.77 -3.36 8.13
N HIS A 143 -5.77 -2.59 8.55
CA HIS A 143 -5.57 -1.29 9.21
C HIS A 143 -6.40 -1.23 10.49
N ASP A 144 -5.73 -0.97 11.62
CA ASP A 144 -6.39 -0.66 12.89
C ASP A 144 -6.16 0.83 13.21
N PHE A 145 -7.21 1.64 13.07
CA PHE A 145 -7.17 3.08 13.33
C PHE A 145 -7.38 3.44 14.80
N GLU A 146 -7.67 2.46 15.64
CA GLU A 146 -7.99 2.69 17.06
C GLU A 146 -6.79 2.40 17.97
N GLN A 147 -6.01 1.36 17.67
CA GLN A 147 -4.95 0.89 18.55
C GLN A 147 -3.82 0.18 17.82
N THR A 148 -2.77 -0.12 18.56
CA THR A 148 -1.74 -1.10 18.20
C THR A 148 -1.98 -2.34 19.04
N PRO A 149 -2.23 -3.51 18.46
CA PRO A 149 -2.41 -4.76 19.20
C PRO A 149 -1.13 -5.19 19.95
N ASP A 150 -1.28 -6.13 20.90
CA ASP A 150 -0.14 -6.75 21.55
C ASP A 150 0.81 -7.45 20.56
N PRO A 151 2.12 -7.58 20.86
CA PRO A 151 3.11 -8.15 19.93
C PRO A 151 2.74 -9.53 19.38
N GLU A 152 2.20 -10.42 20.22
CA GLU A 152 1.76 -11.74 19.78
C GLU A 152 0.61 -11.66 18.75
N VAL A 153 -0.29 -10.68 18.92
CA VAL A 153 -1.40 -10.46 17.99
C VAL A 153 -0.87 -9.86 16.67
N ILE A 154 0.06 -8.90 16.72
CA ILE A 154 0.72 -8.36 15.53
C ILE A 154 1.36 -9.50 14.73
N ARG A 155 2.14 -10.36 15.38
CA ARG A 155 2.78 -11.53 14.76
C ARG A 155 1.76 -12.45 14.12
N MET A 156 0.70 -12.79 14.84
CA MET A 156 -0.38 -13.64 14.32
C MET A 156 -1.05 -13.01 13.08
N LEU A 157 -1.32 -11.71 13.08
CA LEU A 157 -1.92 -11.01 11.95
C LEU A 157 -1.00 -11.04 10.73
N LEU A 158 0.29 -10.75 10.90
CA LEU A 158 1.28 -10.78 9.82
C LEU A 158 1.38 -12.17 9.19
N GLU A 159 1.48 -13.23 10.01
CA GLU A 159 1.54 -14.61 9.52
C GLU A 159 0.24 -15.02 8.82
N GLN A 160 -0.91 -14.67 9.37
CA GLN A 160 -2.20 -15.01 8.79
C GLN A 160 -2.41 -14.32 7.42
N ILE A 161 -1.99 -13.06 7.29
CA ILE A 161 -2.03 -12.34 6.01
C ILE A 161 -1.03 -12.97 5.02
N ARG A 162 0.17 -13.33 5.45
CA ARG A 162 1.18 -14.01 4.61
C ARG A 162 0.64 -15.35 4.07
N GLU A 163 -0.01 -16.13 4.93
CA GLU A 163 -0.60 -17.42 4.56
C GLU A 163 -1.80 -17.32 3.60
N SER A 164 -2.27 -16.11 3.32
CA SER A 164 -3.27 -15.87 2.28
C SER A 164 -2.75 -16.12 0.86
N GLY A 165 -1.43 -16.16 0.67
CA GLY A 165 -0.78 -16.28 -0.63
C GLY A 165 -0.58 -14.95 -1.37
N ALA A 166 -0.82 -13.80 -0.71
CA ALA A 166 -0.56 -12.48 -1.28
C ALA A 166 0.94 -12.26 -1.53
N ASP A 167 1.26 -11.41 -2.51
CA ASP A 167 2.65 -11.09 -2.87
C ASP A 167 3.31 -10.16 -1.85
N VAL A 168 2.52 -9.33 -1.16
CA VAL A 168 2.97 -8.38 -0.16
C VAL A 168 2.02 -8.38 1.04
N VAL A 169 2.57 -8.44 2.25
CA VAL A 169 1.84 -8.27 3.51
C VAL A 169 1.82 -6.79 3.90
N LYS A 170 0.66 -6.25 4.33
CA LYS A 170 0.57 -4.87 4.79
C LYS A 170 -0.21 -4.75 6.09
N LEU A 171 0.39 -4.08 7.08
CA LEU A 171 -0.24 -3.81 8.38
C LEU A 171 -0.01 -2.35 8.81
N ALA A 172 -1.09 -1.63 9.09
CA ALA A 172 -1.03 -0.29 9.65
C ALA A 172 -1.79 -0.23 10.97
N VAL A 173 -1.18 0.34 12.01
CA VAL A 173 -1.76 0.39 13.36
C VAL A 173 -1.64 1.78 13.97
N MET A 174 -2.49 2.10 14.97
CA MET A 174 -2.50 3.41 15.62
C MET A 174 -1.85 3.34 17.01
N PRO A 175 -0.70 3.98 17.23
CA PRO A 175 -0.02 3.95 18.51
C PRO A 175 -0.69 4.89 19.52
N GLN A 176 -0.93 4.40 20.73
CA GLN A 176 -1.36 5.19 21.87
C GLN A 176 -0.17 5.76 22.66
N ASN A 177 0.96 5.06 22.61
CA ASN A 177 2.22 5.41 23.27
C ASN A 177 3.44 4.94 22.45
N MET A 178 4.66 5.23 22.93
CA MET A 178 5.88 4.86 22.21
C MET A 178 6.19 3.36 22.26
N TRP A 179 5.69 2.62 23.26
CA TRP A 179 5.86 1.16 23.30
C TRP A 179 5.12 0.49 22.14
N ASP A 180 3.96 1.02 21.74
CA ASP A 180 3.21 0.52 20.60
C ASP A 180 4.03 0.62 19.30
N VAL A 181 4.78 1.72 19.14
CA VAL A 181 5.68 1.90 17.99
C VAL A 181 6.83 0.89 18.02
N LEU A 182 7.44 0.69 19.20
CA LEU A 182 8.53 -0.27 19.38
C LEU A 182 8.05 -1.71 19.14
N HIS A 183 6.87 -2.08 19.62
CA HIS A 183 6.27 -3.39 19.40
C HIS A 183 6.06 -3.66 17.89
N LEU A 184 5.54 -2.68 17.15
CA LEU A 184 5.39 -2.84 15.70
C LEU A 184 6.73 -3.01 15.01
N LEU A 185 7.74 -2.20 15.34
CA LEU A 185 9.08 -2.29 14.76
C LEU A 185 9.75 -3.64 15.10
N GLU A 186 9.62 -4.12 16.33
CA GLU A 186 10.13 -5.44 16.74
C GLU A 186 9.50 -6.56 15.90
N GLU A 187 8.17 -6.58 15.77
CA GLU A 187 7.48 -7.64 15.03
C GLU A 187 7.69 -7.50 13.51
N THR A 188 7.90 -6.28 13.00
CA THR A 188 8.32 -6.04 11.60
C THR A 188 9.69 -6.68 11.33
N ASN A 189 10.68 -6.42 12.18
CA ASN A 189 12.00 -7.01 12.07
C ASN A 189 11.96 -8.54 12.19
N ARG A 190 11.21 -9.06 13.16
CA ARG A 190 11.04 -10.50 13.36
C ARG A 190 10.44 -11.18 12.15
N PHE A 191 9.41 -10.58 11.53
CA PHE A 191 8.81 -11.11 10.31
C PHE A 191 9.82 -11.12 9.16
N HIS A 192 10.55 -10.02 8.96
CA HIS A 192 11.56 -9.90 7.92
C HIS A 192 12.68 -10.94 8.06
N GLU A 193 13.17 -11.16 9.29
CA GLU A 193 14.20 -12.18 9.57
C GLU A 193 13.70 -13.61 9.28
N ASN A 194 12.44 -13.89 9.60
CA ASN A 194 11.84 -15.22 9.39
C ASN A 194 11.43 -15.44 7.93
N HIS A 195 11.11 -14.39 7.19
CA HIS A 195 10.61 -14.44 5.82
C HIS A 195 11.33 -13.41 4.93
N PRO A 196 12.65 -13.51 4.73
CA PRO A 196 13.45 -12.50 4.04
C PRO A 196 13.06 -12.30 2.56
N ASP A 197 12.43 -13.30 1.95
CA ASP A 197 11.97 -13.25 0.55
C ASP A 197 10.50 -12.80 0.42
N HIS A 198 9.82 -12.46 1.52
CA HIS A 198 8.42 -12.03 1.49
C HIS A 198 8.29 -10.54 1.81
N PRO A 199 7.94 -9.70 0.82
CA PRO A 199 7.82 -8.25 1.02
C PRO A 199 6.78 -7.91 2.09
N LEU A 200 7.17 -6.97 2.96
CA LEU A 200 6.35 -6.51 4.09
C LEU A 200 6.23 -4.98 4.07
N ILE A 201 5.04 -4.49 4.35
CA ILE A 201 4.74 -3.07 4.56
C ILE A 201 4.14 -2.91 5.94
N THR A 202 4.82 -2.21 6.85
CA THR A 202 4.26 -1.88 8.16
C THR A 202 4.37 -0.39 8.44
N MET A 203 3.39 0.15 9.16
CA MET A 203 3.45 1.53 9.62
C MET A 203 2.68 1.74 10.91
N SER A 204 3.29 2.47 11.82
CA SER A 204 2.63 3.07 12.96
C SER A 204 2.12 4.45 12.55
N MET A 205 0.80 4.66 12.64
CA MET A 205 0.15 5.88 12.15
C MET A 205 0.31 7.05 13.14
N GLY A 206 -0.14 8.23 12.74
CA GLY A 206 -0.10 9.43 13.58
C GLY A 206 1.32 9.96 13.84
N ALA A 207 1.41 11.06 14.58
CA ALA A 207 2.68 11.74 14.83
C ALA A 207 3.69 10.90 15.63
N LYS A 208 3.22 10.03 16.54
CA LYS A 208 4.10 9.15 17.33
C LYS A 208 4.78 8.09 16.45
N GLY A 209 4.10 7.65 15.37
CA GLY A 209 4.59 6.61 14.47
C GLY A 209 5.59 7.06 13.42
N GLY A 210 5.95 8.35 13.37
CA GLY A 210 6.81 8.91 12.32
C GLY A 210 8.11 8.15 12.07
N ILE A 211 8.73 7.59 13.11
CA ILE A 211 9.95 6.79 12.97
C ILE A 211 9.74 5.53 12.11
N SER A 212 8.59 4.88 12.18
CA SER A 212 8.29 3.69 11.38
C SER A 212 8.24 3.97 9.88
N ARG A 213 7.98 5.23 9.49
CA ARG A 213 7.90 5.64 8.09
C ARG A 213 9.27 5.85 7.44
N VAL A 214 10.31 6.07 8.24
CA VAL A 214 11.66 6.35 7.74
C VAL A 214 12.65 5.22 8.05
N ALA A 215 12.33 4.34 8.96
CA ALA A 215 13.21 3.26 9.40
C ALA A 215 12.97 1.91 8.67
N GLY A 216 12.18 1.90 7.60
CA GLY A 216 11.77 0.67 6.91
C GLY A 216 12.94 -0.19 6.45
N GLU A 217 14.02 0.39 5.93
CA GLU A 217 15.21 -0.32 5.48
C GLU A 217 15.90 -1.12 6.61
N PHE A 218 15.84 -0.62 7.84
CA PHE A 218 16.46 -1.26 9.01
C PHE A 218 15.60 -2.36 9.62
N PHE A 219 14.28 -2.30 9.44
CA PHE A 219 13.32 -3.22 10.07
C PHE A 219 12.60 -4.13 9.09
N GLY A 220 12.77 -3.94 7.77
CA GLY A 220 12.21 -4.81 6.74
C GLY A 220 10.88 -4.33 6.12
N SER A 221 10.43 -3.08 6.38
CA SER A 221 9.28 -2.51 5.67
C SER A 221 9.72 -1.90 4.34
N CYS A 222 9.22 -2.43 3.21
CA CYS A 222 9.73 -2.14 1.87
C CYS A 222 9.04 -0.97 1.14
N VAL A 223 7.94 -0.44 1.68
CA VAL A 223 7.22 0.72 1.13
C VAL A 223 6.82 1.66 2.25
N THR A 224 6.96 2.95 2.02
CA THR A 224 6.45 3.98 2.91
C THR A 224 5.57 4.97 2.16
N PHE A 225 4.64 5.62 2.86
CA PHE A 225 3.64 6.50 2.25
C PHE A 225 3.92 7.96 2.56
N GLY A 226 4.12 8.74 1.50
CA GLY A 226 4.32 10.18 1.56
C GLY A 226 3.07 10.97 1.18
N GLU A 227 3.00 12.23 1.64
CA GLU A 227 1.94 13.17 1.29
C GLU A 227 2.32 13.93 0.01
N GLY A 228 1.51 13.78 -1.05
CA GLY A 228 1.70 14.47 -2.34
C GLY A 228 1.01 15.82 -2.44
N GLY A 229 0.10 16.11 -1.52
CA GLY A 229 -0.73 17.33 -1.47
C GLY A 229 -1.79 17.21 -0.39
N GLN A 230 -2.47 16.09 -0.30
CA GLN A 230 -3.40 15.75 0.76
C GLN A 230 -2.98 14.44 1.43
N ALA A 231 -2.88 14.44 2.75
CA ALA A 231 -2.57 13.23 3.51
C ALA A 231 -3.74 12.22 3.43
N SER A 232 -3.45 10.98 3.09
CA SER A 232 -4.44 9.88 3.06
C SER A 232 -4.54 9.13 4.39
N ALA A 233 -3.58 9.35 5.29
CA ALA A 233 -3.54 8.77 6.63
C ALA A 233 -2.78 9.69 7.60
N PRO A 234 -3.08 9.62 8.92
CA PRO A 234 -2.39 10.43 9.91
C PRO A 234 -0.86 10.21 9.93
N GLY A 235 -0.10 11.29 10.07
CA GLY A 235 1.35 11.25 10.27
C GLY A 235 2.18 11.01 9.01
N GLN A 236 1.60 11.14 7.82
CA GLN A 236 2.38 11.17 6.58
C GLN A 236 3.29 12.41 6.55
N LEU A 237 4.48 12.24 5.96
CA LEU A 237 5.44 13.31 5.73
C LEU A 237 5.33 13.80 4.28
N PRO A 238 5.61 15.08 4.00
CA PRO A 238 5.74 15.56 2.62
C PRO A 238 6.76 14.73 1.85
N VAL A 239 6.41 14.30 0.63
CA VAL A 239 7.21 13.36 -0.18
C VAL A 239 8.67 13.76 -0.27
N LYS A 240 8.98 15.03 -0.59
CA LYS A 240 10.36 15.50 -0.74
C LYS A 240 11.19 15.34 0.54
N GLN A 241 10.60 15.63 1.70
CA GLN A 241 11.27 15.47 2.98
C GLN A 241 11.47 13.98 3.32
N LEU A 242 10.48 13.16 3.02
CA LEU A 242 10.54 11.72 3.22
C LEU A 242 11.67 11.10 2.37
N GLU A 243 11.73 11.42 1.08
CA GLU A 243 12.78 10.96 0.16
C GLU A 243 14.18 11.39 0.61
N GLU A 244 14.32 12.64 1.07
CA GLU A 244 15.59 13.16 1.60
C GLU A 244 16.06 12.39 2.84
N ILE A 245 15.16 12.15 3.80
CA ILE A 245 15.47 11.38 5.01
C ILE A 245 15.85 9.94 4.64
N LEU A 246 15.09 9.28 3.78
CA LEU A 246 15.38 7.92 3.34
C LEU A 246 16.71 7.83 2.61
N HIS A 247 17.05 8.82 1.80
CA HIS A 247 18.35 8.88 1.11
C HIS A 247 19.52 9.02 2.10
N ILE A 248 19.40 9.90 3.09
CA ILE A 248 20.42 10.08 4.15
C ILE A 248 20.60 8.77 4.94
N LEU A 249 19.50 8.13 5.33
CA LEU A 249 19.56 6.87 6.08
C LEU A 249 20.19 5.74 5.24
N HIS A 250 19.82 5.63 3.98
CA HIS A 250 20.37 4.63 3.06
C HIS A 250 21.89 4.75 2.91
N GLN A 251 22.42 5.98 2.82
CA GLN A 251 23.87 6.20 2.78
C GLN A 251 24.61 5.76 4.05
N SER A 252 23.93 5.50 5.15
CA SER A 252 24.51 5.03 6.41
C SER A 252 24.53 3.50 6.54
N VAL A 253 23.91 2.78 5.61
CA VAL A 253 23.84 1.30 5.61
C VAL A 253 25.07 0.67 4.96
N ASP A 254 25.80 1.43 4.13
CA ASP A 254 27.06 1.05 3.51
C ASP A 254 28.25 1.32 4.45
#